data_e7aac2804e1998740103f9a3b70e6d4e
#
_entry.id   e7aac2804e1998740103f9a3b70e6d4e
#
_cell.length_a   1.000
_cell.length_b   1.000
_cell.length_c   1.000
_cell.angle_alpha   90.00
_cell.angle_beta   90.00
_cell.angle_gamma   90.00
#
_symmetry.space_group_name_H-M   'P 1'
#
loop_
_entity.id
_entity.type
_entity.pdbx_description
1 polymer ?
#
loop_
_entity_poly.entity_id
_entity_poly.type
_entity_poly.pdbx_seq_one_letter_code
_entity_poly.pdbx_strand_id
1 'polypeptide(L)'
;MEEKIHRLEQSVLSGDREAVRTACRQLLEAGMPPQKIVRYGLLPCMDTFGHQLASREKFIPQIMMSARAVQDGIDLLSPLIVGPDVLSLSETVVLGTVSGDIHTIGKTLVSIMLRSAGFHVVDLGTNVPPEKFVAAARENNSHIIAISAMLTTTVTGMKKTIRALREAEESDQWHIIVGGAPVNGRFAREHNVEYAADAVETVNLALKACGIDPLPNDKEI
;
A
#
# COMPACT_ATOMS: atom_id res chain seq x y z
N MET A 1 20.91 15.63 6.79
CA MET A 1 19.87 14.74 6.23
C MET A 1 18.53 14.97 6.95
N GLU A 2 18.50 14.90 8.26
CA GLU A 2 17.31 15.14 9.10
C GLU A 2 16.57 16.46 8.80
N GLU A 3 17.30 17.57 8.64
CA GLU A 3 16.71 18.87 8.30
C GLU A 3 15.94 18.85 6.96
N LYS A 4 16.44 18.10 5.96
CA LYS A 4 15.75 17.95 4.67
C LYS A 4 14.48 17.09 4.79
N ILE A 5 14.52 16.04 5.62
CA ILE A 5 13.33 15.21 5.93
C ILE A 5 12.30 16.08 6.65
N HIS A 6 12.70 16.82 7.68
CA HIS A 6 11.80 17.71 8.39
C HIS A 6 11.16 18.76 7.47
N ARG A 7 11.91 19.30 6.50
CA ARG A 7 11.35 20.22 5.48
C ARG A 7 10.30 19.52 4.61
N LEU A 8 10.53 18.27 4.21
CA LEU A 8 9.55 17.48 3.48
C LEU A 8 8.28 17.27 4.30
N GLU A 9 8.40 16.89 5.59
CA GLU A 9 7.26 16.74 6.50
C GLU A 9 6.44 18.03 6.62
N GLN A 10 7.10 19.17 6.83
CA GLN A 10 6.42 20.48 6.90
C GLN A 10 5.68 20.81 5.60
N SER A 11 6.28 20.52 4.45
CA SER A 11 5.64 20.73 3.15
C SER A 11 4.41 19.84 2.98
N VAL A 12 4.47 18.59 3.43
CA VAL A 12 3.33 17.68 3.45
C VAL A 12 2.24 18.19 4.38
N LEU A 13 2.59 18.58 5.61
CA LEU A 13 1.63 19.04 6.61
C LEU A 13 0.95 20.35 6.20
N SER A 14 1.61 21.21 5.42
CA SER A 14 1.00 22.41 4.85
C SER A 14 0.12 22.12 3.62
N GLY A 15 0.24 20.94 3.03
CA GLY A 15 -0.46 20.56 1.79
C GLY A 15 0.13 21.21 0.54
N ASP A 16 1.37 21.72 0.62
CA ASP A 16 2.06 22.36 -0.50
C ASP A 16 2.70 21.30 -1.41
N ARG A 17 1.99 20.96 -2.48
CA ARG A 17 2.36 19.93 -3.45
C ARG A 17 3.69 20.21 -4.15
N GLU A 18 3.96 21.45 -4.54
CA GLU A 18 5.21 21.83 -5.23
C GLU A 18 6.40 21.81 -4.27
N ALA A 19 6.21 22.26 -3.02
CA ALA A 19 7.24 22.16 -2.00
C ALA A 19 7.59 20.69 -1.69
N VAL A 20 6.60 19.78 -1.64
CA VAL A 20 6.83 18.33 -1.48
C VAL A 20 7.66 17.78 -2.63
N ARG A 21 7.31 18.06 -3.88
CA ARG A 21 8.07 17.62 -5.06
C ARG A 21 9.51 18.13 -5.03
N THR A 22 9.69 19.38 -4.64
CA THR A 22 11.01 20.01 -4.52
C THR A 22 11.83 19.36 -3.42
N ALA A 23 11.25 19.14 -2.25
CA ALA A 23 11.93 18.47 -1.12
C ALA A 23 12.31 17.02 -1.48
N CYS A 24 11.44 16.27 -2.16
CA CYS A 24 11.76 14.92 -2.63
C CYS A 24 12.97 14.93 -3.59
N ARG A 25 13.02 15.86 -4.56
CA ARG A 25 14.17 15.99 -5.46
C ARG A 25 15.45 16.32 -4.71
N GLN A 26 15.41 17.25 -3.74
CA GLN A 26 16.57 17.64 -2.94
C GLN A 26 17.09 16.47 -2.07
N LEU A 27 16.22 15.57 -1.63
CA LEU A 27 16.60 14.35 -0.90
C LEU A 27 17.25 13.33 -1.85
N LEU A 28 16.72 13.16 -3.06
CA LEU A 28 17.32 12.32 -4.11
C LEU A 28 18.71 12.82 -4.50
N GLU A 29 18.87 14.13 -4.75
CA GLU A 29 20.15 14.78 -5.05
C GLU A 29 21.17 14.64 -3.90
N ALA A 30 20.70 14.55 -2.66
CA ALA A 30 21.54 14.28 -1.50
C ALA A 30 21.90 12.79 -1.33
N GLY A 31 21.50 11.94 -2.28
CA GLY A 31 21.82 10.50 -2.29
C GLY A 31 20.89 9.65 -1.43
N MET A 32 19.75 10.18 -0.98
CA MET A 32 18.78 9.37 -0.24
C MET A 32 18.01 8.46 -1.19
N PRO A 33 17.98 7.12 -0.98
CA PRO A 33 17.22 6.22 -1.80
C PRO A 33 15.72 6.56 -1.81
N PRO A 34 15.03 6.48 -2.96
CA PRO A 34 13.62 6.87 -3.07
C PRO A 34 12.71 6.08 -2.11
N GLN A 35 12.99 4.80 -1.85
CA GLN A 35 12.28 3.98 -0.86
C GLN A 35 12.39 4.57 0.56
N LYS A 36 13.57 5.08 0.92
CA LYS A 36 13.80 5.71 2.23
C LYS A 36 13.08 7.06 2.36
N ILE A 37 12.99 7.82 1.26
CA ILE A 37 12.22 9.09 1.24
C ILE A 37 10.72 8.80 1.51
N VAL A 38 10.16 7.78 0.86
CA VAL A 38 8.77 7.37 1.11
C VAL A 38 8.60 6.93 2.56
N ARG A 39 9.43 6.00 3.04
CA ARG A 39 9.30 5.37 4.36
C ARG A 39 9.49 6.34 5.52
N TYR A 40 10.47 7.24 5.43
CA TYR A 40 10.87 8.11 6.55
C TYR A 40 10.42 9.56 6.38
N GLY A 41 9.99 9.99 5.20
CA GLY A 41 9.58 11.35 4.95
C GLY A 41 8.08 11.52 4.67
N LEU A 42 7.49 10.65 3.85
CA LEU A 42 6.08 10.80 3.46
C LEU A 42 5.11 10.02 4.35
N LEU A 43 5.40 8.75 4.65
CA LEU A 43 4.48 7.88 5.40
C LEU A 43 4.26 8.31 6.85
N PRO A 44 5.25 8.77 7.63
CA PRO A 44 5.02 9.20 9.01
C PRO A 44 4.01 10.35 9.13
N CYS A 45 3.85 11.17 8.06
CA CYS A 45 2.85 12.22 8.03
C CYS A 45 1.41 11.69 8.10
N MET A 46 1.17 10.44 7.68
CA MET A 46 -0.17 9.83 7.69
C MET A 46 -0.68 9.63 9.12
N ASP A 47 0.21 9.23 10.06
CA ASP A 47 -0.15 9.10 11.47
C ASP A 47 -0.48 10.47 12.07
N THR A 48 0.29 11.50 11.69
CA THR A 48 0.04 12.89 12.09
C THR A 48 -1.34 13.37 11.62
N PHE A 49 -1.78 13.00 10.41
CA PHE A 49 -3.12 13.35 9.91
C PHE A 49 -4.23 12.74 10.77
N GLY A 50 -4.08 11.48 11.18
CA GLY A 50 -5.01 10.82 12.08
C GLY A 50 -5.17 11.56 13.41
N HIS A 51 -4.05 11.94 14.02
CA HIS A 51 -4.03 12.71 15.28
C HIS A 51 -4.63 14.11 15.09
N GLN A 52 -4.26 14.85 14.06
CA GLN A 52 -4.76 16.20 13.79
C GLN A 52 -6.27 16.24 13.50
N LEU A 53 -6.80 15.18 12.89
CA LEU A 53 -8.24 15.04 12.67
C LEU A 53 -8.97 14.72 13.97
N ALA A 54 -8.43 13.81 14.79
CA ALA A 54 -9.01 13.41 16.06
C ALA A 54 -9.00 14.56 17.10
N SER A 55 -7.92 15.35 17.15
CA SER A 55 -7.77 16.52 18.04
C SER A 55 -8.51 17.76 17.51
N ARG A 56 -9.08 17.72 16.32
CA ARG A 56 -9.72 18.87 15.63
C ARG A 56 -8.76 20.03 15.34
N GLU A 57 -7.46 19.77 15.29
CA GLU A 57 -6.46 20.77 14.90
C GLU A 57 -6.55 21.12 13.42
N LYS A 58 -6.96 20.14 12.60
CA LYS A 58 -7.23 20.33 11.17
C LYS A 58 -8.60 19.83 10.76
N PHE A 59 -9.18 20.51 9.77
CA PHE A 59 -10.44 20.10 9.15
C PHE A 59 -10.19 19.16 7.98
N ILE A 60 -11.18 18.34 7.64
CA ILE A 60 -11.13 17.34 6.54
C ILE A 60 -10.52 17.90 5.24
N PRO A 61 -10.88 19.11 4.74
CA PRO A 61 -10.28 19.64 3.52
C PRO A 61 -8.76 19.83 3.60
N GLN A 62 -8.25 20.26 4.76
CA GLN A 62 -6.81 20.44 4.98
C GLN A 62 -6.08 19.09 5.00
N ILE A 63 -6.65 18.08 5.64
CA ILE A 63 -6.13 16.72 5.61
C ILE A 63 -6.12 16.17 4.18
N MET A 64 -7.17 16.43 3.39
CA MET A 64 -7.22 16.02 1.98
C MET A 64 -6.15 16.71 1.13
N MET A 65 -5.82 17.97 1.38
CA MET A 65 -4.72 18.67 0.69
C MET A 65 -3.38 18.02 1.03
N SER A 66 -3.13 17.75 2.30
CA SER A 66 -1.92 17.09 2.77
C SER A 66 -1.79 15.66 2.19
N ALA A 67 -2.88 14.89 2.15
CA ALA A 67 -2.89 13.56 1.54
C ALA A 67 -2.60 13.59 0.03
N ARG A 68 -3.10 14.59 -0.70
CA ARG A 68 -2.76 14.80 -2.11
C ARG A 68 -1.28 15.14 -2.29
N ALA A 69 -0.70 15.93 -1.39
CA ALA A 69 0.73 16.25 -1.43
C ALA A 69 1.59 15.01 -1.19
N VAL A 70 1.20 14.11 -0.27
CA VAL A 70 1.84 12.78 -0.11
C VAL A 70 1.76 11.98 -1.40
N GLN A 71 0.56 11.91 -2.04
CA GLN A 71 0.38 11.17 -3.28
C GLN A 71 1.31 11.70 -4.39
N ASP A 72 1.44 13.01 -4.54
CA ASP A 72 2.36 13.62 -5.51
C ASP A 72 3.83 13.25 -5.26
N GLY A 73 4.23 13.16 -3.98
CA GLY A 73 5.57 12.68 -3.60
C GLY A 73 5.78 11.22 -4.00
N ILE A 74 4.79 10.37 -3.73
CA ILE A 74 4.82 8.95 -4.10
C ILE A 74 4.88 8.79 -5.62
N ASP A 75 4.05 9.52 -6.38
CA ASP A 75 4.01 9.45 -7.85
C ASP A 75 5.34 9.88 -8.48
N LEU A 76 6.02 10.86 -7.89
CA LEU A 76 7.35 11.31 -8.33
C LEU A 76 8.43 10.25 -8.06
N LEU A 77 8.36 9.55 -6.92
CA LEU A 77 9.38 8.60 -6.49
C LEU A 77 9.17 7.19 -7.08
N SER A 78 7.93 6.80 -7.37
CA SER A 78 7.56 5.46 -7.85
C SER A 78 8.38 4.97 -9.05
N PRO A 79 8.58 5.75 -10.13
CA PRO A 79 9.38 5.29 -11.27
C PRO A 79 10.84 5.03 -10.94
N LEU A 80 11.35 5.63 -9.84
CA LEU A 80 12.73 5.48 -9.39
C LEU A 80 12.90 4.28 -8.44
N ILE A 81 11.79 3.81 -7.85
CA ILE A 81 11.76 2.64 -6.97
C ILE A 81 11.72 1.36 -7.82
N VAL A 82 10.91 1.38 -8.86
CA VAL A 82 10.77 0.27 -9.81
C VAL A 82 11.78 0.48 -10.94
N GLY A 83 13.02 0.05 -10.71
CA GLY A 83 14.10 0.14 -11.71
C GLY A 83 14.05 -0.98 -12.75
N PRO A 84 14.82 -0.87 -13.85
CA PRO A 84 14.90 -1.91 -14.90
C PRO A 84 15.57 -3.22 -14.47
N ASP A 85 16.27 -3.23 -13.34
CA ASP A 85 17.03 -4.39 -12.83
C ASP A 85 16.27 -5.21 -11.78
N VAL A 86 14.93 -5.06 -11.71
CA VAL A 86 14.10 -5.83 -10.79
C VAL A 86 14.03 -7.28 -11.27
N LEU A 87 14.33 -8.24 -10.40
CA LEU A 87 14.10 -9.67 -10.65
C LEU A 87 12.64 -9.85 -11.05
N SER A 88 12.40 -10.30 -12.29
CA SER A 88 11.04 -10.58 -12.76
C SER A 88 10.61 -11.93 -12.19
N LEU A 89 9.76 -11.92 -11.20
CA LEU A 89 9.02 -13.10 -10.80
C LEU A 89 7.90 -13.36 -11.83
N SER A 90 7.68 -14.61 -12.18
CA SER A 90 6.55 -14.98 -13.07
C SER A 90 5.19 -14.84 -12.38
N GLU A 91 5.20 -14.49 -11.11
CA GLU A 91 4.00 -14.46 -10.27
C GLU A 91 3.26 -13.12 -10.35
N THR A 92 1.95 -13.22 -10.45
CA THR A 92 1.04 -12.06 -10.49
C THR A 92 0.35 -11.89 -9.15
N VAL A 93 0.25 -10.63 -8.70
CA VAL A 93 -0.56 -10.22 -7.54
C VAL A 93 -1.72 -9.36 -8.02
N VAL A 94 -2.95 -9.78 -7.74
CA VAL A 94 -4.14 -8.94 -7.90
C VAL A 94 -4.31 -8.08 -6.66
N LEU A 95 -4.39 -6.76 -6.84
CA LEU A 95 -4.45 -5.79 -5.75
C LEU A 95 -5.64 -4.85 -5.93
N GLY A 96 -6.40 -4.57 -4.87
CA GLY A 96 -7.52 -3.63 -4.96
C GLY A 96 -8.01 -3.12 -3.61
N THR A 97 -8.69 -1.97 -3.63
CA THR A 97 -9.42 -1.44 -2.49
C THR A 97 -10.90 -1.79 -2.62
N VAL A 98 -11.49 -2.35 -1.59
CA VAL A 98 -12.85 -2.92 -1.58
C VAL A 98 -13.95 -1.92 -1.92
N SER A 99 -15.12 -2.44 -2.27
CA SER A 99 -16.34 -1.68 -2.55
C SER A 99 -16.68 -0.69 -1.42
N GLY A 100 -16.99 0.54 -1.80
CA GLY A 100 -17.30 1.64 -0.88
C GLY A 100 -16.09 2.36 -0.32
N ASP A 101 -14.87 1.92 -0.64
CA ASP A 101 -13.62 2.54 -0.18
C ASP A 101 -12.85 3.15 -1.35
N ILE A 102 -12.46 4.42 -1.21
CA ILE A 102 -11.72 5.17 -2.24
C ILE A 102 -10.29 5.50 -1.82
N HIS A 103 -9.83 5.00 -0.66
CA HIS A 103 -8.48 5.24 -0.20
C HIS A 103 -7.46 4.48 -1.06
N THR A 104 -6.44 5.17 -1.50
CA THR A 104 -5.47 4.63 -2.47
C THR A 104 -4.02 4.68 -1.99
N ILE A 105 -3.64 5.58 -1.08
CA ILE A 105 -2.23 5.81 -0.73
C ILE A 105 -1.55 4.52 -0.24
N GLY A 106 -2.14 3.84 0.75
CA GLY A 106 -1.58 2.58 1.28
C GLY A 106 -1.48 1.50 0.20
N LYS A 107 -2.52 1.34 -0.63
CA LYS A 107 -2.55 0.40 -1.74
C LYS A 107 -1.48 0.73 -2.80
N THR A 108 -1.31 1.99 -3.15
CA THR A 108 -0.27 2.44 -4.10
C THR A 108 1.11 2.06 -3.60
N LEU A 109 1.39 2.26 -2.30
CA LEU A 109 2.65 1.85 -1.69
C LEU A 109 2.88 0.34 -1.79
N VAL A 110 1.86 -0.46 -1.46
CA VAL A 110 1.90 -1.93 -1.61
C VAL A 110 2.21 -2.30 -3.06
N SER A 111 1.53 -1.69 -4.04
CA SER A 111 1.78 -1.91 -5.47
C SER A 111 3.24 -1.64 -5.87
N ILE A 112 3.79 -0.50 -5.41
CA ILE A 112 5.18 -0.13 -5.70
C ILE A 112 6.15 -1.16 -5.11
N MET A 113 5.95 -1.56 -3.86
CA MET A 113 6.86 -2.48 -3.19
C MET A 113 6.79 -3.89 -3.76
N LEU A 114 5.59 -4.38 -4.11
CA LEU A 114 5.43 -5.66 -4.81
C LEU A 114 6.14 -5.65 -6.17
N ARG A 115 5.99 -4.57 -6.96
CA ARG A 115 6.71 -4.41 -8.23
C ARG A 115 8.22 -4.38 -8.03
N SER A 116 8.69 -3.69 -7.00
CA SER A 116 10.12 -3.64 -6.65
C SER A 116 10.68 -4.99 -6.21
N ALA A 117 9.83 -5.86 -5.66
CA ALA A 117 10.18 -7.24 -5.32
C ALA A 117 10.08 -8.21 -6.52
N GLY A 118 9.70 -7.71 -7.70
CA GLY A 118 9.67 -8.50 -8.95
C GLY A 118 8.31 -9.06 -9.33
N PHE A 119 7.24 -8.80 -8.57
CA PHE A 119 5.90 -9.25 -8.91
C PHE A 119 5.29 -8.45 -10.06
N HIS A 120 4.53 -9.14 -10.92
CA HIS A 120 3.57 -8.47 -11.79
C HIS A 120 2.34 -8.08 -10.99
N VAL A 121 1.98 -6.79 -10.95
CA VAL A 121 0.84 -6.29 -10.15
C VAL A 121 -0.29 -5.83 -11.04
N VAL A 122 -1.44 -6.48 -10.92
CA VAL A 122 -2.71 -6.09 -11.52
C VAL A 122 -3.49 -5.25 -10.49
N ASP A 123 -3.37 -3.95 -10.59
CA ASP A 123 -4.05 -3.00 -9.70
C ASP A 123 -5.46 -2.70 -10.21
N LEU A 124 -6.47 -3.16 -9.49
CA LEU A 124 -7.89 -2.97 -9.82
C LEU A 124 -8.42 -1.57 -9.46
N GLY A 125 -7.60 -0.76 -8.79
CA GLY A 125 -8.01 0.57 -8.32
C GLY A 125 -8.76 0.53 -6.99
N THR A 126 -9.74 1.42 -6.84
CA THR A 126 -10.56 1.61 -5.64
C THR A 126 -12.01 1.32 -5.92
N ASN A 127 -12.80 1.15 -4.86
CA ASN A 127 -14.23 0.83 -4.95
C ASN A 127 -14.51 -0.42 -5.82
N VAL A 128 -13.69 -1.45 -5.62
CA VAL A 128 -13.71 -2.67 -6.44
C VAL A 128 -14.74 -3.66 -5.89
N PRO A 129 -15.71 -4.10 -6.68
CA PRO A 129 -16.68 -5.09 -6.26
C PRO A 129 -16.06 -6.51 -6.21
N PRO A 130 -16.58 -7.41 -5.35
CA PRO A 130 -16.02 -8.74 -5.11
C PRO A 130 -15.77 -9.57 -6.37
N GLU A 131 -16.70 -9.54 -7.31
CA GLU A 131 -16.64 -10.30 -8.57
C GLU A 131 -15.47 -9.89 -9.49
N LYS A 132 -15.02 -8.62 -9.39
CA LYS A 132 -13.84 -8.16 -10.11
C LYS A 132 -12.53 -8.74 -9.58
N PHE A 133 -12.42 -8.97 -8.27
CA PHE A 133 -11.26 -9.66 -7.71
C PHE A 133 -11.18 -11.10 -8.23
N VAL A 134 -12.30 -11.82 -8.21
CA VAL A 134 -12.39 -13.19 -8.72
C VAL A 134 -12.05 -13.25 -10.21
N ALA A 135 -12.66 -12.38 -11.02
CA ALA A 135 -12.41 -12.33 -12.46
C ALA A 135 -10.94 -12.04 -12.77
N ALA A 136 -10.37 -11.02 -12.12
CA ALA A 136 -8.98 -10.63 -12.34
C ALA A 136 -7.98 -11.71 -11.91
N ALA A 137 -8.26 -12.43 -10.81
CA ALA A 137 -7.42 -13.55 -10.38
C ALA A 137 -7.39 -14.65 -11.43
N ARG A 138 -8.55 -15.02 -12.01
CA ARG A 138 -8.67 -16.00 -13.09
C ARG A 138 -7.98 -15.55 -14.36
N GLU A 139 -8.31 -14.35 -14.84
CA GLU A 139 -7.80 -13.81 -16.11
C GLU A 139 -6.27 -13.69 -16.13
N ASN A 140 -5.65 -13.46 -14.97
CA ASN A 140 -4.21 -13.27 -14.86
C ASN A 140 -3.48 -14.47 -14.24
N ASN A 141 -4.16 -15.60 -14.05
CA ASN A 141 -3.63 -16.78 -13.35
C ASN A 141 -2.91 -16.42 -12.02
N SER A 142 -3.50 -15.49 -11.28
CA SER A 142 -2.91 -14.98 -10.04
C SER A 142 -3.23 -15.92 -8.90
N HIS A 143 -2.21 -16.30 -8.13
CA HIS A 143 -2.37 -17.07 -6.89
C HIS A 143 -2.38 -16.16 -5.65
N ILE A 144 -2.06 -14.88 -5.79
CA ILE A 144 -1.96 -13.94 -4.67
C ILE A 144 -2.95 -12.78 -4.86
N ILE A 145 -3.81 -12.55 -3.87
CA ILE A 145 -4.82 -11.49 -3.91
C ILE A 145 -4.67 -10.62 -2.67
N ALA A 146 -4.30 -9.37 -2.87
CA ALA A 146 -4.13 -8.38 -1.81
C ALA A 146 -5.33 -7.42 -1.76
N ILE A 147 -5.98 -7.31 -0.59
CA ILE A 147 -7.23 -6.58 -0.40
C ILE A 147 -7.05 -5.50 0.64
N SER A 148 -7.38 -4.26 0.29
CA SER A 148 -7.27 -3.10 1.17
C SER A 148 -8.64 -2.56 1.58
N ALA A 149 -8.78 -2.20 2.87
CA ALA A 149 -9.88 -1.39 3.39
C ALA A 149 -9.35 -0.40 4.42
N MET A 150 -9.85 0.84 4.41
CA MET A 150 -9.34 1.90 5.30
C MET A 150 -10.35 2.32 6.36
N LEU A 151 -11.63 2.05 6.17
CA LEU A 151 -12.71 2.46 7.07
C LEU A 151 -13.38 1.24 7.71
N THR A 152 -13.83 1.39 8.96
CA THR A 152 -14.61 0.35 9.64
C THR A 152 -15.90 0.00 8.90
N THR A 153 -16.49 0.99 8.22
CA THR A 153 -17.68 0.81 7.38
C THR A 153 -17.43 -0.03 6.14
N THR A 154 -16.19 -0.03 5.61
CA THR A 154 -15.81 -0.77 4.39
C THR A 154 -15.29 -2.19 4.67
N VAL A 155 -15.12 -2.57 5.94
CA VAL A 155 -14.81 -3.96 6.35
C VAL A 155 -15.87 -4.95 5.84
N THR A 156 -17.13 -4.51 5.75
CA THR A 156 -18.21 -5.34 5.18
C THR A 156 -17.95 -5.67 3.70
N GLY A 157 -17.39 -4.73 2.94
CA GLY A 157 -16.92 -4.96 1.55
C GLY A 157 -15.81 -5.99 1.50
N MET A 158 -14.83 -5.89 2.40
CA MET A 158 -13.74 -6.87 2.50
C MET A 158 -14.25 -8.28 2.81
N LYS A 159 -15.18 -8.43 3.77
CA LYS A 159 -15.79 -9.72 4.07
C LYS A 159 -16.51 -10.34 2.87
N LYS A 160 -17.24 -9.51 2.09
CA LYS A 160 -17.90 -9.95 0.86
C LYS A 160 -16.89 -10.40 -0.18
N THR A 161 -15.77 -9.69 -0.33
CA THR A 161 -14.70 -10.05 -1.28
C THR A 161 -14.02 -11.36 -0.88
N ILE A 162 -13.66 -11.51 0.40
CA ILE A 162 -13.08 -12.78 0.92
C ILE A 162 -14.05 -13.93 0.67
N ARG A 163 -15.33 -13.74 0.97
CA ARG A 163 -16.35 -14.76 0.74
C ARG A 163 -16.45 -15.16 -0.74
N ALA A 164 -16.53 -14.19 -1.66
CA ALA A 164 -16.60 -14.47 -3.09
C ALA A 164 -15.36 -15.24 -3.60
N LEU A 165 -14.18 -14.91 -3.10
CA LEU A 165 -12.94 -15.66 -3.40
C LEU A 165 -12.98 -17.09 -2.84
N ARG A 166 -13.51 -17.28 -1.63
CA ARG A 166 -13.61 -18.62 -1.01
C ARG A 166 -14.70 -19.50 -1.61
N GLU A 167 -15.72 -18.93 -2.20
CA GLU A 167 -16.80 -19.65 -2.90
C GLU A 167 -16.44 -20.01 -4.36
N ALA A 168 -15.32 -19.51 -4.87
CA ALA A 168 -14.83 -19.84 -6.22
C ALA A 168 -14.18 -21.22 -6.26
N GLU A 169 -14.22 -21.88 -7.43
CA GLU A 169 -13.64 -23.23 -7.63
C GLU A 169 -12.13 -23.27 -7.38
N GLU A 170 -11.43 -22.16 -7.64
CA GLU A 170 -9.99 -22.01 -7.49
C GLU A 170 -9.58 -21.58 -6.07
N SER A 171 -10.50 -21.53 -5.12
CA SER A 171 -10.28 -20.97 -3.76
C SER A 171 -9.07 -21.53 -3.02
N ASP A 172 -8.76 -22.81 -3.23
CA ASP A 172 -7.64 -23.50 -2.56
C ASP A 172 -6.26 -23.10 -3.14
N GLN A 173 -6.25 -22.46 -4.32
CA GLN A 173 -5.03 -21.99 -4.98
C GLN A 173 -4.70 -20.54 -4.62
N TRP A 174 -5.60 -19.83 -3.91
CA TRP A 174 -5.46 -18.41 -3.65
C TRP A 174 -4.98 -18.08 -2.24
N HIS A 175 -3.85 -17.39 -2.16
CA HIS A 175 -3.36 -16.71 -0.97
C HIS A 175 -4.00 -15.34 -0.87
N ILE A 176 -4.83 -15.14 0.15
CA ILE A 176 -5.56 -13.88 0.36
C ILE A 176 -4.86 -13.10 1.47
N ILE A 177 -4.32 -11.93 1.12
CA ILE A 177 -3.65 -11.01 2.04
C ILE A 177 -4.57 -9.81 2.27
N VAL A 178 -4.86 -9.47 3.53
CA VAL A 178 -5.68 -8.32 3.89
C VAL A 178 -4.88 -7.29 4.66
N GLY A 179 -5.13 -6.01 4.38
CA GLY A 179 -4.48 -4.90 5.07
C GLY A 179 -5.36 -3.66 5.16
N GLY A 180 -4.90 -2.71 5.98
CA GLY A 180 -5.53 -1.42 6.22
C GLY A 180 -6.00 -1.23 7.65
N ALA A 181 -6.25 0.03 8.06
CA ALA A 181 -6.44 0.44 9.44
C ALA A 181 -7.50 -0.33 10.27
N PRO A 182 -8.65 -0.74 9.71
CA PRO A 182 -9.68 -1.41 10.51
C PRO A 182 -9.49 -2.92 10.68
N VAL A 183 -8.46 -3.52 10.06
CA VAL A 183 -8.20 -4.95 10.13
C VAL A 183 -6.94 -5.26 10.93
N ASN A 184 -6.84 -6.48 11.42
CA ASN A 184 -5.72 -6.95 12.24
C ASN A 184 -5.60 -8.48 12.17
N GLY A 185 -4.60 -9.04 12.84
CA GLY A 185 -4.37 -10.48 12.84
C GLY A 185 -5.54 -11.30 13.41
N ARG A 186 -6.38 -10.73 14.29
CA ARG A 186 -7.60 -11.43 14.77
C ARG A 186 -8.61 -11.56 13.64
N PHE A 187 -8.88 -10.47 12.91
CA PHE A 187 -9.75 -10.48 11.74
C PHE A 187 -9.29 -11.53 10.71
N ALA A 188 -7.99 -11.56 10.43
CA ALA A 188 -7.43 -12.49 9.45
C ALA A 188 -7.63 -13.95 9.87
N ARG A 189 -7.39 -14.29 11.14
CA ARG A 189 -7.65 -15.64 11.67
C ARG A 189 -9.14 -16.03 11.59
N GLU A 190 -10.04 -15.11 11.94
CA GLU A 190 -11.49 -15.36 11.89
C GLU A 190 -12.01 -15.64 10.47
N HIS A 191 -11.29 -15.14 9.44
CA HIS A 191 -11.68 -15.29 8.04
C HIS A 191 -10.75 -16.22 7.23
N ASN A 192 -9.79 -16.88 7.90
CA ASN A 192 -8.79 -17.77 7.29
C ASN A 192 -8.03 -17.09 6.14
N VAL A 193 -7.51 -15.89 6.39
CA VAL A 193 -6.67 -15.10 5.46
C VAL A 193 -5.43 -14.61 6.16
N GLU A 194 -4.47 -14.05 5.43
CA GLU A 194 -3.24 -13.49 5.98
C GLU A 194 -3.40 -11.99 6.21
N TYR A 195 -2.83 -11.48 7.30
CA TYR A 195 -2.83 -10.05 7.64
C TYR A 195 -1.47 -9.45 7.40
N ALA A 196 -1.43 -8.34 6.69
CA ALA A 196 -0.26 -7.49 6.55
C ALA A 196 -0.50 -6.13 7.24
N ALA A 197 0.35 -5.80 8.21
CA ALA A 197 0.27 -4.51 8.91
C ALA A 197 0.76 -3.35 8.03
N ASP A 198 1.67 -3.63 7.10
CA ASP A 198 2.25 -2.66 6.19
C ASP A 198 2.62 -3.27 4.82
N ALA A 199 3.21 -2.43 3.96
CA ALA A 199 3.57 -2.85 2.62
C ALA A 199 4.78 -3.81 2.59
N VAL A 200 5.69 -3.75 3.58
CA VAL A 200 6.82 -4.67 3.70
C VAL A 200 6.31 -6.06 4.05
N GLU A 201 5.41 -6.14 5.03
CA GLU A 201 4.80 -7.41 5.43
C GLU A 201 3.95 -8.00 4.28
N THR A 202 3.27 -7.17 3.48
CA THR A 202 2.56 -7.64 2.29
C THR A 202 3.50 -8.32 1.29
N VAL A 203 4.68 -7.73 1.03
CA VAL A 203 5.70 -8.32 0.17
C VAL A 203 6.21 -9.64 0.73
N ASN A 204 6.52 -9.68 2.03
CA ASN A 204 7.04 -10.87 2.68
C ASN A 204 6.03 -12.04 2.63
N LEU A 205 4.74 -11.76 2.84
CA LEU A 205 3.69 -12.76 2.69
C LEU A 205 3.54 -13.24 1.24
N ALA A 206 3.64 -12.33 0.28
CA ALA A 206 3.60 -12.67 -1.14
C ALA A 206 4.80 -13.54 -1.57
N LEU A 207 6.02 -13.21 -1.12
CA LEU A 207 7.22 -14.03 -1.35
C LEU A 207 7.07 -15.42 -0.74
N LYS A 208 6.59 -15.48 0.50
CA LYS A 208 6.33 -16.75 1.19
C LYS A 208 5.32 -17.62 0.46
N ALA A 209 4.26 -17.04 -0.10
CA ALA A 209 3.28 -17.76 -0.93
C ALA A 209 3.92 -18.39 -2.16
N CYS A 210 5.02 -17.82 -2.67
CA CYS A 210 5.82 -18.36 -3.79
C CYS A 210 6.93 -19.32 -3.34
N GLY A 211 7.07 -19.62 -2.05
CA GLY A 211 8.18 -20.42 -1.52
C GLY A 211 9.53 -19.71 -1.51
N ILE A 212 9.53 -18.36 -1.55
CA ILE A 212 10.73 -17.53 -1.55
C ILE A 212 10.95 -16.96 -0.15
N ASP A 213 12.19 -16.92 0.31
CA ASP A 213 12.53 -16.34 1.61
C ASP A 213 12.17 -14.83 1.67
N PRO A 214 11.65 -14.37 2.81
CA PRO A 214 11.34 -12.96 3.02
C PRO A 214 12.55 -12.06 2.83
N LEU A 215 12.28 -10.79 2.44
CA LEU A 215 13.32 -9.77 2.41
C LEU A 215 13.94 -9.58 3.80
N PRO A 216 15.27 -9.41 3.89
CA PRO A 216 15.93 -9.16 5.18
C PRO A 216 15.31 -7.94 5.86
N ASN A 217 14.98 -8.09 7.13
CA ASN A 217 14.44 -6.99 7.93
C ASN A 217 15.50 -5.90 8.11
N ASP A 218 15.30 -4.71 7.55
CA ASP A 218 16.15 -3.52 7.74
C ASP A 218 16.18 -2.98 9.20
N LYS A 219 16.00 -3.85 10.20
CA LYS A 219 16.17 -3.49 11.61
C LYS A 219 17.61 -3.63 12.10
N GLU A 220 18.53 -4.05 11.23
CA GLU A 220 19.95 -4.21 11.54
C GLU A 220 20.85 -3.38 10.58
N ILE A 221 20.62 -2.06 10.51
CA ILE A 221 21.64 -1.09 10.08
C ILE A 221 21.52 0.17 10.93
#